data_4f0a80b24f53f1aa363080da363864eb
#
_entry.id   4f0a80b24f53f1aa363080da363864eb
#
_cell.length_a   1.000
_cell.length_b   1.000
_cell.length_c   1.000
_cell.angle_alpha   90.00
_cell.angle_beta   90.00
_cell.angle_gamma   90.00
#
_symmetry.space_group_name_H-M   'P 1'
#
loop_
_entity.id
_entity.type
_entity.pdbx_description
1 polymer ?
#
loop_
_entity_poly.entity_id
_entity_poly.type
_entity_poly.pdbx_seq_one_letter_code
_entity_poly.pdbx_strand_id
1 'polypeptide(L)'
;MSFRKENKFRLTVSDMKLLKSELISKGMAELYPEREVQSTYLDTREFKMFQDSNEGVLPRKKIRIRTYNNQNKFTQETKISSEEGRFKKSKVLFFDIQDLYNCKSIVDKDYGIIIPTILISYSRSYFSFKGLCFTFDNNIEYTNLRAQI
;
A
#
# COMPACT_ATOMS: atom_id res chain seq x y z
N MET A 1 13.31 -15.19 -2.67
CA MET A 1 13.77 -13.81 -2.43
C MET A 1 13.69 -13.04 -3.74
N SER A 2 12.80 -12.11 -3.86
CA SER A 2 12.65 -11.28 -5.06
C SER A 2 13.33 -9.94 -4.78
N PHE A 3 14.47 -9.69 -5.39
CA PHE A 3 15.10 -8.37 -5.37
C PHE A 3 14.39 -7.49 -6.40
N ARG A 4 13.36 -6.77 -5.94
CA ARG A 4 12.71 -5.75 -6.75
C ARG A 4 13.37 -4.40 -6.47
N LYS A 5 13.95 -3.83 -7.51
CA LYS A 5 14.34 -2.43 -7.51
C LYS A 5 13.14 -1.62 -7.98
N GLU A 6 12.72 -0.67 -7.16
CA GLU A 6 11.57 0.18 -7.45
C GLU A 6 12.00 1.64 -7.36
N ASN A 7 11.67 2.41 -8.38
CA ASN A 7 11.83 3.86 -8.38
C ASN A 7 10.46 4.51 -8.37
N LYS A 8 10.27 5.51 -7.52
CA LYS A 8 9.02 6.25 -7.38
C LYS A 8 9.23 7.70 -7.75
N PHE A 9 8.31 8.22 -8.57
CA PHE A 9 8.34 9.61 -9.01
C PHE A 9 7.02 10.27 -8.66
N ARG A 10 7.10 11.50 -8.16
CA ARG A 10 5.93 12.34 -7.94
C ARG A 10 5.77 13.25 -9.14
N LEU A 11 4.61 13.19 -9.80
CA LEU A 11 4.29 13.97 -10.98
C LEU A 11 3.01 14.76 -10.77
N THR A 12 2.89 15.88 -11.46
CA THR A 12 1.59 16.55 -11.61
C THR A 12 0.67 15.67 -12.48
N VAL A 13 -0.64 15.89 -12.39
CA VAL A 13 -1.61 15.17 -13.24
C VAL A 13 -1.31 15.40 -14.72
N SER A 14 -0.96 16.62 -15.09
CA SER A 14 -0.60 16.98 -16.46
C SER A 14 0.65 16.24 -16.93
N ASP A 15 1.71 16.23 -16.13
CA ASP A 15 2.96 15.54 -16.47
C ASP A 15 2.76 14.03 -16.57
N MET A 16 1.95 13.45 -15.69
CA MET A 16 1.61 12.03 -15.73
C MET A 16 0.90 11.67 -17.04
N LYS A 17 -0.07 12.49 -17.48
CA LYS A 17 -0.80 12.27 -18.73
C LYS A 17 0.12 12.36 -19.94
N LEU A 18 1.00 13.37 -19.97
CA LEU A 18 1.98 13.55 -21.03
C LEU A 18 2.96 12.38 -21.10
N LEU A 19 3.54 11.98 -19.97
CA LEU A 19 4.48 10.87 -19.90
C LEU A 19 3.83 9.56 -20.34
N LYS A 20 2.63 9.28 -19.84
CA LYS A 20 1.87 8.08 -20.19
C LYS A 20 1.58 8.03 -21.70
N SER A 21 1.11 9.13 -22.28
CA SER A 21 0.84 9.25 -23.71
C SER A 21 2.11 9.05 -24.54
N GLU A 22 3.23 9.65 -24.13
CA GLU A 22 4.50 9.50 -24.84
C GLU A 22 5.01 8.05 -24.79
N LEU A 23 4.95 7.40 -23.63
CA LEU A 23 5.40 6.01 -23.49
C LEU A 23 4.50 5.05 -24.29
N ILE A 24 3.20 5.27 -24.32
CA ILE A 24 2.27 4.49 -25.15
C ILE A 24 2.63 4.64 -26.64
N SER A 25 2.93 5.85 -27.08
CA SER A 25 3.36 6.08 -28.48
C SER A 25 4.66 5.36 -28.84
N LYS A 26 5.49 5.07 -27.85
CA LYS A 26 6.77 4.33 -28.00
C LYS A 26 6.65 2.81 -27.81
N GLY A 27 5.42 2.31 -27.55
CA GLY A 27 5.17 0.88 -27.44
C GLY A 27 4.86 0.36 -26.05
N MET A 28 4.70 1.23 -25.04
CA MET A 28 4.22 0.81 -23.73
C MET A 28 2.80 0.23 -23.86
N ALA A 29 2.57 -0.95 -23.30
CA ALA A 29 1.29 -1.67 -23.40
C ALA A 29 0.67 -1.91 -22.02
N GLU A 30 -0.65 -1.88 -21.96
CA GLU A 30 -1.39 -2.22 -20.76
C GLU A 30 -1.13 -3.69 -20.38
N LEU A 31 -0.78 -3.91 -19.12
CA LEU A 31 -0.48 -5.24 -18.57
C LEU A 31 -1.71 -5.86 -17.90
N TYR A 32 -2.45 -5.06 -17.13
CA TYR A 32 -3.69 -5.42 -16.45
C TYR A 32 -4.67 -4.26 -16.51
N PRO A 33 -5.98 -4.51 -16.40
CA PRO A 33 -6.96 -3.44 -16.25
C PRO A 33 -6.68 -2.58 -15.02
N GLU A 34 -7.06 -1.30 -15.09
CA GLU A 34 -6.99 -0.39 -13.96
C GLU A 34 -7.78 -0.93 -12.76
N ARG A 35 -7.24 -0.77 -11.57
CA ARG A 35 -7.87 -1.19 -10.33
C ARG A 35 -7.99 -0.04 -9.34
N GLU A 36 -9.13 -0.01 -8.65
CA GLU A 36 -9.28 0.76 -7.42
C GLU A 36 -8.55 0.03 -6.29
N VAL A 37 -7.65 0.72 -5.61
CA VAL A 37 -6.89 0.16 -4.49
C VAL A 37 -7.28 0.90 -3.22
N GLN A 38 -7.68 0.15 -2.20
CA GLN A 38 -7.91 0.67 -0.86
C GLN A 38 -6.99 -0.03 0.12
N SER A 39 -6.23 0.74 0.89
CA SER A 39 -5.28 0.23 1.87
C SER A 39 -5.51 0.91 3.21
N THR A 40 -5.86 0.11 4.21
CA THR A 40 -5.96 0.56 5.60
C THR A 40 -4.66 0.21 6.30
N TYR A 41 -3.89 1.22 6.68
CA TYR A 41 -2.67 1.04 7.45
C TYR A 41 -2.98 0.99 8.94
N LEU A 42 -2.32 0.06 9.63
CA LEU A 42 -2.44 -0.11 11.06
C LEU A 42 -1.15 0.37 11.75
N ASP A 43 -1.30 0.90 12.95
CA ASP A 43 -0.16 1.31 13.78
C ASP A 43 -0.56 1.23 15.26
N THR A 44 0.42 1.34 16.14
CA THR A 44 0.18 1.51 17.56
C THR A 44 -0.47 2.86 17.84
N ARG A 45 -1.02 3.06 19.03
CA ARG A 45 -1.61 4.36 19.42
C ARG A 45 -0.61 5.50 19.31
N GLU A 46 0.64 5.24 19.61
CA GLU A 46 1.73 6.21 19.62
C GLU A 46 2.44 6.33 18.27
N PHE A 47 1.93 5.70 17.21
CA PHE A 47 2.54 5.72 15.86
C PHE A 47 3.96 5.15 15.82
N LYS A 48 4.21 4.08 16.57
CA LYS A 48 5.56 3.50 16.69
C LYS A 48 6.10 2.98 15.37
N MET A 49 5.25 2.33 14.55
CA MET A 49 5.66 1.84 13.23
C MET A 49 6.05 2.99 12.30
N PHE A 50 5.27 4.06 12.31
CA PHE A 50 5.58 5.27 11.54
C PHE A 50 6.90 5.89 11.99
N GLN A 51 7.10 6.04 13.30
CA GLN A 51 8.33 6.58 13.85
C GLN A 51 9.54 5.74 13.47
N ASP A 52 9.48 4.42 13.63
CA ASP A 52 10.56 3.51 13.25
C ASP A 52 10.90 3.60 11.77
N SER A 53 9.87 3.73 10.91
CA SER A 53 10.07 3.91 9.49
C SER A 53 10.73 5.26 9.16
N ASN A 54 10.30 6.33 9.82
CA ASN A 54 10.84 7.67 9.61
C ASN A 54 12.28 7.80 10.08
N GLU A 55 12.62 7.16 11.18
CA GLU A 55 13.96 7.16 11.78
C GLU A 55 14.91 6.12 11.16
N GLY A 56 14.39 5.22 10.31
CA GLY A 56 15.18 4.18 9.68
C GLY A 56 15.58 3.05 10.64
N VAL A 57 14.85 2.85 11.72
CA VAL A 57 15.10 1.77 12.69
C VAL A 57 14.92 0.42 12.03
N LEU A 58 15.78 -0.54 12.35
CA LEU A 58 15.71 -1.93 11.88
C LEU A 58 15.77 -2.90 13.09
N PRO A 59 14.99 -3.97 13.10
CA PRO A 59 13.92 -4.28 12.14
C PRO A 59 12.69 -3.40 12.34
N ARG A 60 11.92 -3.21 11.28
CA ARG A 60 10.65 -2.48 11.32
C ARG A 60 9.60 -3.13 10.45
N LYS A 61 8.35 -2.82 10.71
CA LYS A 61 7.20 -3.37 9.96
C LYS A 61 6.28 -2.26 9.47
N LYS A 62 5.60 -2.54 8.36
CA LYS A 62 4.39 -1.84 7.92
C LYS A 62 3.31 -2.88 7.70
N ILE A 63 2.17 -2.71 8.34
CA ILE A 63 1.04 -3.62 8.24
C ILE A 63 -0.14 -2.86 7.66
N ARG A 64 -0.75 -3.43 6.61
CA ARG A 64 -1.93 -2.88 5.97
C ARG A 64 -2.93 -3.97 5.61
N ILE A 65 -4.18 -3.59 5.57
CA ILE A 65 -5.27 -4.42 5.05
C ILE A 65 -5.70 -3.81 3.72
N ARG A 66 -5.63 -4.61 2.66
CA ARG A 66 -5.86 -4.13 1.29
C ARG A 66 -7.02 -4.85 0.64
N THR A 67 -7.80 -4.09 -0.12
CA THR A 67 -8.81 -4.61 -1.04
C THR A 67 -8.70 -3.92 -2.40
N TYR A 68 -9.21 -4.60 -3.43
CA TYR A 68 -9.25 -4.11 -4.81
C TYR A 68 -10.70 -4.06 -5.30
N ASN A 69 -11.05 -3.00 -6.04
CA ASN A 69 -12.34 -2.84 -6.71
C ASN A 69 -13.55 -3.05 -5.77
N ASN A 70 -13.45 -2.60 -4.52
CA ASN A 70 -14.47 -2.75 -3.49
C ASN A 70 -14.97 -4.19 -3.30
N GLN A 71 -14.11 -5.18 -3.55
CA GLN A 71 -14.42 -6.57 -3.31
C GLN A 71 -14.45 -6.89 -1.81
N ASN A 72 -15.20 -7.92 -1.43
CA ASN A 72 -15.26 -8.40 -0.04
C ASN A 72 -14.05 -9.25 0.36
N LYS A 73 -13.03 -9.30 -0.47
CA LYS A 73 -11.79 -10.00 -0.18
C LYS A 73 -10.75 -9.03 0.35
N PHE A 74 -10.34 -9.22 1.59
CA PHE A 74 -9.33 -8.43 2.26
C PHE A 74 -8.06 -9.24 2.45
N THR A 75 -6.92 -8.60 2.26
CA THR A 75 -5.61 -9.22 2.47
C THR A 75 -4.82 -8.38 3.44
N GLN A 76 -4.37 -8.98 4.53
CA GLN A 76 -3.39 -8.38 5.42
C GLN A 76 -2.00 -8.57 4.82
N GLU A 77 -1.33 -7.48 4.55
CA GLU A 77 0.04 -7.47 4.05
C GLU A 77 0.97 -6.88 5.09
N THR A 78 2.02 -7.62 5.41
CA THR A 78 3.08 -7.20 6.33
C THR A 78 4.38 -7.06 5.55
N LYS A 79 4.94 -5.86 5.53
CA LYS A 79 6.27 -5.59 4.99
C LYS A 79 7.24 -5.45 6.14
N ILE A 80 8.29 -6.27 6.14
CA ILE A 80 9.34 -6.27 7.14
C ILE A 80 10.62 -5.79 6.49
N SER A 81 11.26 -4.80 7.10
CA SER A 81 12.62 -4.37 6.72
C SER A 81 13.57 -4.75 7.86
N SER A 82 14.61 -5.48 7.54
CA SER A 82 15.65 -5.91 8.47
C SER A 82 17.04 -5.67 7.86
N GLU A 83 18.08 -5.88 8.64
CA GLU A 83 19.46 -5.82 8.15
C GLU A 83 19.73 -6.85 7.03
N GLU A 84 19.04 -7.99 7.08
CA GLU A 84 19.16 -9.06 6.08
C GLU A 84 18.40 -8.78 4.78
N GLY A 85 17.49 -7.80 4.76
CA GLY A 85 16.71 -7.46 3.58
C GLY A 85 15.26 -7.11 3.88
N ARG A 86 14.45 -7.13 2.81
CA ARG A 86 13.03 -6.81 2.86
C ARG A 86 12.20 -8.04 2.56
N PHE A 87 11.21 -8.29 3.41
CA PHE A 87 10.30 -9.43 3.30
C PHE A 87 8.86 -8.95 3.24
N LYS A 88 8.03 -9.66 2.49
CA LYS A 88 6.59 -9.42 2.42
C LYS A 88 5.86 -10.71 2.78
N LYS A 89 4.90 -10.61 3.70
CA LYS A 89 3.96 -11.68 4.04
C LYS A 89 2.55 -11.22 3.71
N SER A 90 1.72 -12.14 3.22
CA SER A 90 0.32 -11.87 2.90
C SER A 90 -0.57 -12.93 3.54
N LYS A 91 -1.71 -12.50 4.07
CA LYS A 91 -2.69 -13.37 4.72
C LYS A 91 -4.09 -12.91 4.32
N VAL A 92 -4.90 -13.84 3.83
CA VAL A 92 -6.31 -13.56 3.53
C VAL A 92 -7.07 -13.45 4.85
N LEU A 93 -7.90 -12.40 4.98
CA LEU A 93 -8.75 -12.18 6.16
C LEU A 93 -10.14 -12.78 5.94
N PHE A 94 -10.64 -13.47 6.96
CA PHE A 94 -11.95 -14.09 6.97
C PHE A 94 -13.00 -13.31 7.77
N PHE A 95 -12.68 -12.07 8.20
CA PHE A 95 -13.62 -11.18 8.86
C PHE A 95 -13.84 -9.92 8.03
N ASP A 96 -14.97 -9.24 8.26
CA ASP A 96 -15.27 -7.99 7.61
C ASP A 96 -14.36 -6.87 8.13
N ILE A 97 -13.90 -5.99 7.24
CA ILE A 97 -13.13 -4.80 7.60
C ILE A 97 -13.90 -3.90 8.58
N GLN A 98 -15.23 -3.88 8.51
CA GLN A 98 -16.06 -3.13 9.45
C GLN A 98 -15.90 -3.60 10.89
N ASP A 99 -15.67 -4.89 11.10
CA ASP A 99 -15.35 -5.43 12.43
C ASP A 99 -14.06 -4.83 13.00
N LEU A 100 -13.09 -4.57 12.14
CA LEU A 100 -11.85 -3.92 12.54
C LEU A 100 -12.08 -2.45 12.89
N TYR A 101 -12.90 -1.74 12.11
CA TYR A 101 -13.25 -0.34 12.39
C TYR A 101 -14.12 -0.19 13.64
N ASN A 102 -14.91 -1.19 13.97
CA ASN A 102 -15.78 -1.23 15.15
C ASN A 102 -15.07 -1.73 16.41
N CYS A 103 -13.88 -1.23 16.69
CA CYS A 103 -13.11 -1.47 17.93
C CYS A 103 -12.34 -2.80 18.01
N LYS A 104 -12.23 -3.56 16.92
CA LYS A 104 -11.32 -4.69 16.91
C LYS A 104 -9.90 -4.23 16.63
N SER A 105 -8.98 -4.73 17.42
CA SER A 105 -7.54 -4.51 17.24
C SER A 105 -6.88 -5.79 16.77
N ILE A 106 -5.73 -5.66 16.14
CA ILE A 106 -4.85 -6.77 15.81
C ILE A 106 -3.67 -6.74 16.77
N VAL A 107 -3.22 -7.90 17.22
CA VAL A 107 -2.02 -8.02 18.03
C VAL A 107 -0.86 -8.44 17.14
N ASP A 108 0.15 -7.58 17.05
CA ASP A 108 1.42 -7.91 16.40
C ASP A 108 2.45 -8.34 17.46
N LYS A 109 3.22 -9.37 17.14
CA LYS A 109 4.19 -9.93 18.09
C LYS A 109 5.29 -8.96 18.53
N ASP A 110 5.65 -7.99 17.68
CA ASP A 110 6.75 -7.05 17.94
C ASP A 110 6.25 -5.68 18.43
N TYR A 111 5.06 -5.26 17.99
CA TYR A 111 4.50 -3.92 18.29
C TYR A 111 3.33 -3.96 19.26
N GLY A 112 2.80 -5.14 19.56
CA GLY A 112 1.64 -5.28 20.44
C GLY A 112 0.34 -4.91 19.73
N ILE A 113 -0.54 -4.18 20.40
CA ILE A 113 -1.85 -3.81 19.84
C ILE A 113 -1.69 -2.74 18.77
N ILE A 114 -2.19 -3.03 17.58
CA ILE A 114 -2.24 -2.12 16.45
C ILE A 114 -3.68 -1.89 16.01
N ILE A 115 -3.97 -0.67 15.58
CA ILE A 115 -5.32 -0.20 15.24
C ILE A 115 -5.32 0.48 13.87
N PRO A 116 -6.47 0.52 13.17
CA PRO A 116 -6.60 1.26 11.92
C PRO A 116 -6.25 2.73 12.12
N THR A 117 -5.39 3.24 11.26
CA THR A 117 -4.80 4.57 11.41
C THR A 117 -5.12 5.48 10.24
N ILE A 118 -4.90 5.00 9.02
CA ILE A 118 -5.16 5.78 7.82
C ILE A 118 -5.67 4.87 6.71
N LEU A 119 -6.69 5.33 5.99
CA LEU A 119 -7.16 4.72 4.76
C LEU A 119 -6.61 5.51 3.57
N ILE A 120 -5.95 4.83 2.67
CA ILE A 120 -5.47 5.41 1.42
C ILE A 120 -6.17 4.70 0.28
N SER A 121 -6.84 5.47 -0.58
CA SER A 121 -7.47 4.96 -1.80
C SER A 121 -6.91 5.66 -3.03
N TYR A 122 -6.77 4.92 -4.11
CA TYR A 122 -6.30 5.44 -5.39
C TYR A 122 -6.64 4.48 -6.53
N SER A 123 -6.58 5.01 -7.76
CA SER A 123 -6.69 4.20 -8.96
C SER A 123 -5.28 3.89 -9.48
N ARG A 124 -5.02 2.62 -9.79
CA ARG A 124 -3.72 2.18 -10.31
C ARG A 124 -3.88 1.54 -11.69
N SER A 125 -3.15 2.06 -12.66
CA SER A 125 -2.99 1.45 -13.98
C SER A 125 -1.62 0.78 -14.11
N TYR A 126 -1.59 -0.31 -14.87
CA TYR A 126 -0.45 -1.22 -14.98
C TYR A 126 -0.01 -1.35 -16.42
N PHE A 127 1.27 -1.10 -16.68
CA PHE A 127 1.85 -1.16 -18.02
C PHE A 127 3.16 -1.92 -18.03
N SER A 128 3.49 -2.46 -19.20
CA SER A 128 4.79 -3.06 -19.49
C SER A 128 5.48 -2.28 -20.61
N PHE A 129 6.76 -1.99 -20.41
CA PHE A 129 7.56 -1.30 -21.42
C PHE A 129 9.02 -1.72 -21.28
N LYS A 130 9.61 -2.26 -22.37
CA LYS A 130 11.01 -2.71 -22.42
C LYS A 130 11.41 -3.62 -21.25
N GLY A 131 10.55 -4.59 -20.92
CA GLY A 131 10.79 -5.54 -19.82
C GLY A 131 10.62 -4.97 -18.42
N LEU A 132 10.19 -3.71 -18.28
CA LEU A 132 9.92 -3.06 -17.01
C LEU A 132 8.42 -2.94 -16.78
N CYS A 133 8.03 -3.03 -15.51
CA CYS A 133 6.65 -2.77 -15.09
C CYS A 133 6.51 -1.31 -14.64
N PHE A 134 5.54 -0.60 -15.23
CA PHE A 134 5.18 0.77 -14.87
C PHE A 134 3.81 0.78 -14.25
N THR A 135 3.66 1.49 -13.14
CA THR A 135 2.34 1.76 -12.55
C THR A 135 2.12 3.25 -12.41
N PHE A 136 0.89 3.68 -12.68
CA PHE A 136 0.47 5.06 -12.49
C PHE A 136 -0.64 5.10 -11.47
N ASP A 137 -0.42 5.85 -10.40
CA ASP A 137 -1.40 6.05 -9.34
C ASP A 137 -1.99 7.46 -9.47
N ASN A 138 -3.31 7.55 -9.50
CA ASN A 138 -4.04 8.81 -9.52
C ASN A 138 -5.26 8.77 -8.60
N ASN A 139 -5.91 9.93 -8.43
CA ASN A 139 -7.05 10.09 -7.52
C ASN A 139 -6.73 9.61 -6.11
N ILE A 140 -5.56 10.00 -5.59
CA ILE A 140 -5.11 9.57 -4.27
C ILE A 140 -5.86 10.35 -3.20
N GLU A 141 -6.56 9.62 -2.33
CA GLU A 141 -7.32 10.16 -1.21
C GLU A 141 -6.83 9.56 0.10
N TYR A 142 -6.76 10.38 1.13
CA TYR A 142 -6.34 9.99 2.47
C TYR A 142 -7.49 10.26 3.45
N THR A 143 -7.83 9.26 4.27
CA THR A 143 -8.81 9.39 5.34
C THR A 143 -8.16 9.08 6.67
N ASN A 144 -8.19 10.04 7.60
CA ASN A 144 -7.68 9.83 8.94
C ASN A 144 -8.72 9.05 9.76
N LEU A 145 -8.44 7.78 10.02
CA LEU A 145 -9.36 6.90 10.74
C LEU A 145 -9.38 7.16 12.25
N ARG A 146 -8.38 7.81 12.80
CA ARG A 146 -8.32 8.12 14.23
C ARG A 146 -9.12 9.34 14.62
N ALA A 147 -9.37 10.24 13.70
CA ALA A 147 -10.21 11.40 13.93
C ALA A 147 -11.71 11.07 14.02
N GLN A 148 -12.09 9.84 13.72
CA GLN A 148 -13.48 9.36 13.73
C GLN A 148 -13.87 8.62 15.02
N ILE A 149 -12.96 8.56 15.98
CA ILE A 149 -13.19 7.91 17.27
C ILE A 149 -13.65 8.93 18.30
#